data_fdbb2c19c8ea533162d3d0c0e0a6401d
#
_entry.id   fdbb2c19c8ea533162d3d0c0e0a6401d
#
_cell.length_a   1.000
_cell.length_b   1.000
_cell.length_c   1.000
_cell.angle_alpha   90.00
_cell.angle_beta   90.00
_cell.angle_gamma   90.00
#
_symmetry.space_group_name_H-M   'P 1'
#
loop_
_entity.id
_entity.type
_entity.pdbx_description
1 polymer ?
#
loop_
_entity_poly.entity_id
_entity_poly.type
_entity_poly.pdbx_seq_one_letter_code
_entity_poly.pdbx_strand_id
1 'polypeptide(L)'
;MITGKGSSDKDSKLLHVGILRYAERQKCQGTKRLYMQTYRRVRDYDPKFEKLKYNDVTIEWLDGFEDFLSKTAPSKNARNINLRNIRAVFNRAIDDGLTTHYPFRKFKIRPVPTAKRSLTVEQLRRLFSYPVEDYAVKHLDMFKLMFYLIGINLVDLYNLTGITSDGRVEYYRAKTGRLYSVKLEPEAMEIIRKYRGSKNLVSISDTYGNHHNYNQHINRALQRIGEVKVDRRGVKNVKPLFPKLTTYWTRHTWATIAASLDIPKETIAAALGHGGNTVTDIYIDFDRRKVDEANRKVMDWVLYGKR
;
A
#
# COMPACT_ATOMS: atom_id res chain seq x y z
N MET A 1 1.85 15.34 28.78
CA MET A 1 3.28 15.67 29.02
C MET A 1 3.89 14.53 29.79
N ILE A 2 4.66 13.65 29.16
CA ILE A 2 5.49 12.66 29.85
C ILE A 2 6.92 13.20 29.74
N THR A 3 7.35 13.80 30.83
CA THR A 3 8.68 14.36 31.03
C THR A 3 9.73 13.25 30.91
N GLY A 4 10.76 13.50 30.12
CA GLY A 4 11.91 12.63 29.93
C GLY A 4 12.68 12.42 31.23
N LYS A 5 12.39 11.32 31.95
CA LYS A 5 13.34 10.74 32.90
C LYS A 5 14.29 9.86 32.08
N GLY A 6 15.57 10.12 32.18
CA GLY A 6 16.63 9.29 31.61
C GLY A 6 16.42 7.84 32.07
N SER A 7 16.12 6.96 31.11
CA SER A 7 15.98 5.52 31.35
C SER A 7 17.33 5.03 31.90
N SER A 8 17.33 4.33 33.03
CA SER A 8 18.52 3.75 33.62
C SER A 8 19.17 2.78 32.60
N ASP A 9 20.50 2.58 32.67
CA ASP A 9 21.23 1.70 31.75
C ASP A 9 20.67 0.25 31.76
N LYS A 10 20.08 -0.16 32.88
CA LYS A 10 19.40 -1.46 33.04
C LYS A 10 18.13 -1.58 32.18
N ASP A 11 17.36 -0.51 32.03
CA ASP A 11 16.09 -0.50 31.28
C ASP A 11 16.35 -0.52 29.76
N SER A 12 17.53 -0.04 29.32
CA SER A 12 17.90 -0.03 27.92
C SER A 12 18.05 -1.43 27.31
N LYS A 13 18.30 -2.46 28.13
CA LYS A 13 18.45 -3.86 27.72
C LYS A 13 17.13 -4.64 27.62
N LEU A 14 16.00 -4.01 27.94
CA LEU A 14 14.69 -4.63 27.87
C LEU A 14 14.09 -4.54 26.47
N LEU A 15 13.55 -5.66 25.97
CA LEU A 15 13.00 -5.74 24.61
C LEU A 15 11.85 -4.73 24.39
N HIS A 16 10.93 -4.62 25.35
CA HIS A 16 9.77 -3.73 25.24
C HIS A 16 10.19 -2.25 25.15
N VAL A 17 11.21 -1.83 25.90
CA VAL A 17 11.78 -0.47 25.82
C VAL A 17 12.39 -0.25 24.42
N GLY A 18 13.09 -1.24 23.89
CA GLY A 18 13.62 -1.19 22.54
C GLY A 18 12.55 -1.05 21.46
N ILE A 19 11.45 -1.79 21.58
CA ILE A 19 10.31 -1.68 20.62
C ILE A 19 9.71 -0.27 20.69
N LEU A 20 9.48 0.30 21.86
CA LEU A 20 8.93 1.64 22.04
C LEU A 20 9.86 2.71 21.44
N ARG A 21 11.14 2.69 21.81
CA ARG A 21 12.15 3.63 21.25
C ARG A 21 12.23 3.55 19.74
N TYR A 22 12.18 2.33 19.17
CA TYR A 22 12.20 2.14 17.72
C TYR A 22 10.93 2.67 17.06
N ALA A 23 9.76 2.49 17.69
CA ALA A 23 8.48 3.03 17.23
C ALA A 23 8.47 4.57 17.21
N GLU A 24 9.03 5.21 18.24
CA GLU A 24 9.08 6.67 18.34
C GLU A 24 9.95 7.31 17.25
N ARG A 25 11.01 6.64 16.83
CA ARG A 25 11.90 7.10 15.74
C ARG A 25 11.24 7.02 14.36
N GLN A 26 10.09 6.34 14.21
CA GLN A 26 9.43 6.20 12.91
C GLN A 26 8.70 7.49 12.51
N LYS A 27 9.09 8.05 11.36
CA LYS A 27 8.43 9.23 10.78
C LYS A 27 7.00 8.93 10.31
N CYS A 28 6.77 7.71 9.79
CA CYS A 28 5.47 7.30 9.26
C CYS A 28 4.57 6.74 10.37
N GLN A 29 3.40 7.34 10.57
CA GLN A 29 2.42 6.90 11.57
C GLN A 29 1.95 5.46 11.33
N GLY A 30 1.84 5.02 10.07
CA GLY A 30 1.51 3.63 9.73
C GLY A 30 2.55 2.66 10.25
N THR A 31 3.84 2.97 10.08
CA THR A 31 4.94 2.16 10.60
C THR A 31 4.95 2.15 12.13
N LYS A 32 4.77 3.33 12.75
CA LYS A 32 4.67 3.42 14.23
C LYS A 32 3.56 2.51 14.77
N ARG A 33 2.38 2.50 14.15
CA ARG A 33 1.26 1.61 14.53
C ARG A 33 1.63 0.13 14.46
N LEU A 34 2.42 -0.29 13.46
CA LEU A 34 2.85 -1.69 13.34
C LEU A 34 3.80 -2.10 14.47
N TYR A 35 4.72 -1.22 14.89
CA TYR A 35 5.59 -1.47 16.06
C TYR A 35 4.76 -1.52 17.35
N MET A 36 3.80 -0.63 17.53
CA MET A 36 2.90 -0.66 18.68
C MET A 36 2.00 -1.92 18.70
N GLN A 37 1.61 -2.43 17.53
CA GLN A 37 0.93 -3.71 17.45
C GLN A 37 1.84 -4.87 17.84
N THR A 38 3.11 -4.85 17.40
CA THR A 38 4.11 -5.86 17.82
C THR A 38 4.35 -5.80 19.31
N TYR A 39 4.48 -4.62 19.90
CA TYR A 39 4.58 -4.40 21.34
C TYR A 39 3.46 -5.12 22.10
N ARG A 40 2.20 -4.86 21.72
CA ARG A 40 1.04 -5.50 22.36
C ARG A 40 1.07 -7.02 22.23
N ARG A 41 1.42 -7.55 21.07
CA ARG A 41 1.49 -9.00 20.83
C ARG A 41 2.58 -9.68 21.63
N VAL A 42 3.75 -9.05 21.80
CA VAL A 42 4.81 -9.57 22.69
C VAL A 42 4.35 -9.55 24.14
N ARG A 43 3.69 -8.48 24.57
CA ARG A 43 3.10 -8.39 25.93
C ARG A 43 2.07 -9.50 26.18
N ASP A 44 1.20 -9.75 25.19
CA ASP A 44 0.13 -10.73 25.30
C ASP A 44 0.66 -12.18 25.23
N TYR A 45 1.86 -12.38 24.67
CA TYR A 45 2.52 -13.67 24.55
C TYR A 45 3.36 -14.03 25.78
N ASP A 46 4.19 -13.10 26.25
CA ASP A 46 5.20 -13.40 27.29
C ASP A 46 4.77 -12.85 28.67
N PRO A 47 4.50 -13.71 29.66
CA PRO A 47 4.15 -13.26 31.02
C PRO A 47 5.26 -12.44 31.70
N LYS A 48 6.51 -12.60 31.25
CA LYS A 48 7.67 -11.85 31.79
C LYS A 48 8.00 -10.59 30.97
N PHE A 49 7.07 -10.11 30.15
CA PHE A 49 7.25 -9.01 29.20
C PHE A 49 8.00 -7.79 29.78
N GLU A 50 7.63 -7.35 31.01
CA GLU A 50 8.23 -6.19 31.67
C GLU A 50 9.72 -6.40 32.05
N LYS A 51 10.17 -7.66 32.12
CA LYS A 51 11.54 -8.05 32.48
C LYS A 51 12.30 -8.72 31.33
N LEU A 52 11.64 -8.94 30.20
CA LEU A 52 12.19 -9.64 29.04
C LEU A 52 13.36 -8.85 28.44
N LYS A 53 14.57 -9.41 28.53
CA LYS A 53 15.79 -8.84 27.94
C LYS A 53 16.01 -9.36 26.53
N TYR A 54 16.87 -8.70 25.76
CA TYR A 54 17.29 -9.21 24.45
C TYR A 54 17.87 -10.64 24.51
N ASN A 55 18.64 -10.94 25.56
CA ASN A 55 19.28 -12.25 25.70
C ASN A 55 18.28 -13.38 26.05
N ASP A 56 17.10 -13.05 26.54
CA ASP A 56 16.06 -14.03 26.86
C ASP A 56 15.27 -14.47 25.60
N VAL A 57 15.39 -13.75 24.51
CA VAL A 57 14.72 -14.04 23.24
C VAL A 57 15.54 -15.08 22.48
N THR A 58 15.31 -16.35 22.75
CA THR A 58 15.95 -17.48 22.09
C THR A 58 15.24 -17.86 20.77
N ILE A 59 15.74 -18.87 20.07
CA ILE A 59 15.07 -19.43 18.89
C ILE A 59 13.74 -20.05 19.31
N GLU A 60 13.72 -20.79 20.39
CA GLU A 60 12.53 -21.43 20.96
C GLU A 60 11.49 -20.38 21.34
N TRP A 61 11.92 -19.25 21.89
CA TRP A 61 11.03 -18.12 22.16
C TRP A 61 10.41 -17.56 20.87
N LEU A 62 11.19 -17.41 19.79
CA LEU A 62 10.70 -16.93 18.50
C LEU A 62 9.74 -17.91 17.84
N ASP A 63 10.02 -19.21 17.91
CA ASP A 63 9.15 -20.27 17.41
C ASP A 63 7.81 -20.27 18.18
N GLY A 64 7.85 -20.23 19.51
CA GLY A 64 6.66 -20.13 20.34
C GLY A 64 5.85 -18.83 20.09
N PHE A 65 6.54 -17.71 19.84
CA PHE A 65 5.87 -16.46 19.46
C PHE A 65 5.23 -16.55 18.06
N GLU A 66 5.87 -17.22 17.08
CA GLU A 66 5.25 -17.45 15.76
C GLU A 66 4.00 -18.34 15.90
N ASP A 67 4.04 -19.36 16.73
CA ASP A 67 2.89 -20.24 17.02
C ASP A 67 1.75 -19.47 17.70
N PHE A 68 2.07 -18.62 18.69
CA PHE A 68 1.08 -17.72 19.30
C PHE A 68 0.46 -16.80 18.24
N LEU A 69 1.28 -16.19 17.37
CA LEU A 69 0.81 -15.34 16.30
C LEU A 69 -0.07 -16.12 15.29
N SER A 70 0.12 -17.41 15.12
CA SER A 70 -0.70 -18.24 14.21
C SER A 70 -2.17 -18.23 14.60
N LYS A 71 -2.48 -18.10 15.87
CA LYS A 71 -3.84 -18.04 16.42
C LYS A 71 -4.50 -16.68 16.27
N THR A 72 -3.70 -15.61 16.17
CA THR A 72 -4.18 -14.21 16.20
C THR A 72 -3.96 -13.44 14.90
N ALA A 73 -3.08 -13.91 14.02
CA ALA A 73 -2.76 -13.29 12.73
C ALA A 73 -3.04 -14.27 11.58
N PRO A 74 -4.05 -13.99 10.73
CA PRO A 74 -4.60 -14.95 9.79
C PRO A 74 -3.62 -15.36 8.68
N SER A 75 -2.64 -14.54 8.32
CA SER A 75 -1.69 -14.87 7.26
C SER A 75 -0.25 -14.91 7.76
N LYS A 76 0.56 -15.81 7.17
CA LYS A 76 1.99 -15.91 7.50
C LYS A 76 2.73 -14.59 7.25
N ASN A 77 2.37 -13.83 6.20
CA ASN A 77 2.96 -12.53 5.95
C ASN A 77 2.61 -11.49 7.05
N ALA A 78 1.40 -11.56 7.64
CA ALA A 78 1.03 -10.72 8.78
C ALA A 78 1.83 -11.08 10.04
N ARG A 79 2.09 -12.40 10.27
CA ARG A 79 2.99 -12.86 11.36
C ARG A 79 4.41 -12.36 11.13
N ASN A 80 4.91 -12.50 9.91
CA ASN A 80 6.25 -12.08 9.51
C ASN A 80 6.49 -10.57 9.73
N ILE A 81 5.47 -9.73 9.70
CA ILE A 81 5.61 -8.29 10.04
C ILE A 81 6.09 -8.14 11.48
N ASN A 82 5.49 -8.87 12.43
CA ASN A 82 5.87 -8.80 13.83
C ASN A 82 7.30 -9.30 14.05
N LEU A 83 7.66 -10.43 13.45
CA LEU A 83 9.01 -10.99 13.52
C LEU A 83 10.06 -10.05 12.91
N ARG A 84 9.75 -9.40 11.77
CA ARG A 84 10.65 -8.40 11.15
C ARG A 84 10.81 -7.17 12.02
N ASN A 85 9.74 -6.74 12.69
CA ASN A 85 9.80 -5.62 13.63
C ASN A 85 10.74 -5.94 14.80
N ILE A 86 10.62 -7.13 15.40
CA ILE A 86 11.53 -7.57 16.46
C ILE A 86 12.96 -7.63 15.93
N ARG A 87 13.18 -8.21 14.73
CA ARG A 87 14.52 -8.27 14.12
C ARG A 87 15.12 -6.89 13.90
N ALA A 88 14.33 -5.90 13.47
CA ALA A 88 14.82 -4.53 13.30
C ALA A 88 15.21 -3.88 14.63
N VAL A 89 14.47 -4.17 15.69
CA VAL A 89 14.79 -3.73 17.06
C VAL A 89 16.09 -4.37 17.55
N PHE A 90 16.31 -5.67 17.27
CA PHE A 90 17.57 -6.35 17.59
C PHE A 90 18.76 -5.75 16.84
N ASN A 91 18.63 -5.55 15.52
CA ASN A 91 19.71 -4.92 14.74
C ASN A 91 20.11 -3.58 15.36
N ARG A 92 19.12 -2.77 15.72
CA ARG A 92 19.37 -1.48 16.35
C ARG A 92 20.01 -1.62 17.75
N ALA A 93 19.59 -2.59 18.55
CA ALA A 93 20.17 -2.84 19.87
C ALA A 93 21.63 -3.28 19.79
N ILE A 94 22.00 -4.04 18.75
CA ILE A 94 23.37 -4.44 18.47
C ILE A 94 24.20 -3.22 18.03
N ASP A 95 23.68 -2.38 17.12
CA ASP A 95 24.34 -1.14 16.70
C ASP A 95 24.57 -0.17 17.88
N ASP A 96 23.63 -0.13 18.82
CA ASP A 96 23.72 0.70 20.04
C ASP A 96 24.55 0.03 21.15
N GLY A 97 25.14 -1.17 20.95
CA GLY A 97 25.97 -1.89 21.93
C GLY A 97 25.20 -2.49 23.12
N LEU A 98 23.87 -2.58 23.06
CA LEU A 98 23.01 -3.04 24.14
C LEU A 98 22.99 -4.57 24.30
N THR A 99 23.29 -5.30 23.23
CA THR A 99 23.39 -6.77 23.20
C THR A 99 24.29 -7.23 22.04
N THR A 100 24.93 -8.39 22.24
CA THR A 100 25.63 -9.14 21.16
C THR A 100 24.82 -10.37 20.72
N HIS A 101 23.74 -10.67 21.47
CA HIS A 101 22.88 -11.81 21.18
C HIS A 101 21.99 -11.54 19.97
N TYR A 102 22.01 -12.46 18.97
CA TYR A 102 21.27 -12.32 17.74
C TYR A 102 20.61 -13.64 17.28
N PRO A 103 19.42 -13.97 17.75
CA PRO A 103 18.75 -15.24 17.43
C PRO A 103 18.38 -15.34 15.94
N PHE A 104 18.16 -14.22 15.26
CA PHE A 104 17.83 -14.16 13.84
C PHE A 104 18.95 -14.63 12.89
N ARG A 105 20.16 -14.92 13.39
CA ARG A 105 21.20 -15.58 12.60
C ARG A 105 20.73 -16.96 12.13
N LYS A 106 20.11 -17.72 13.01
CA LYS A 106 19.57 -19.06 12.77
C LYS A 106 18.08 -19.03 12.44
N PHE A 107 17.26 -18.24 13.15
CA PHE A 107 15.84 -18.09 12.88
C PHE A 107 15.58 -17.34 11.57
N LYS A 108 14.94 -17.99 10.59
CA LYS A 108 14.74 -17.44 9.24
C LYS A 108 13.28 -17.06 9.00
N ILE A 109 13.02 -15.77 8.82
CA ILE A 109 11.70 -15.26 8.45
C ILE A 109 11.51 -15.48 6.93
N ARG A 110 10.73 -16.49 6.57
CA ARG A 110 10.48 -16.85 5.15
C ARG A 110 9.23 -16.13 4.63
N PRO A 111 9.34 -15.29 3.60
CA PRO A 111 8.17 -14.71 2.96
C PRO A 111 7.35 -15.79 2.25
N VAL A 112 6.03 -15.59 2.21
CA VAL A 112 5.13 -16.45 1.42
C VAL A 112 4.58 -15.61 0.27
N PRO A 113 4.59 -16.16 -0.96
CA PRO A 113 3.98 -15.50 -2.09
C PRO A 113 2.51 -15.16 -1.79
N THR A 114 2.09 -13.98 -2.18
CA THR A 114 0.70 -13.56 -2.09
C THR A 114 0.02 -13.75 -3.44
N ALA A 115 -1.26 -14.08 -3.44
CA ALA A 115 -2.06 -14.14 -4.67
C ALA A 115 -1.95 -12.83 -5.44
N LYS A 116 -1.86 -12.92 -6.76
CA LYS A 116 -1.85 -11.76 -7.64
C LYS A 116 -3.11 -10.92 -7.40
N ARG A 117 -2.92 -9.62 -7.26
CA ARG A 117 -4.00 -8.63 -7.09
C ARG A 117 -4.15 -7.82 -8.37
N SER A 118 -4.32 -8.51 -9.49
CA SER A 118 -4.51 -7.89 -10.81
C SER A 118 -5.71 -8.50 -11.50
N LEU A 119 -6.38 -7.68 -12.31
CA LEU A 119 -7.44 -8.10 -13.22
C LEU A 119 -6.82 -8.43 -14.59
N THR A 120 -7.43 -9.36 -15.34
CA THR A 120 -7.16 -9.52 -16.76
C THR A 120 -7.77 -8.34 -17.54
N VAL A 121 -7.38 -8.18 -18.79
CA VAL A 121 -7.96 -7.14 -19.68
C VAL A 121 -9.48 -7.30 -19.79
N GLU A 122 -9.97 -8.53 -19.98
CA GLU A 122 -11.39 -8.88 -20.08
C GLU A 122 -12.13 -8.55 -18.77
N GLN A 123 -11.53 -8.90 -17.64
CA GLN A 123 -12.10 -8.57 -16.32
C GLN A 123 -12.17 -7.07 -16.09
N LEU A 124 -11.13 -6.34 -16.52
CA LEU A 124 -11.10 -4.88 -16.38
C LEU A 124 -12.12 -4.21 -17.30
N ARG A 125 -12.24 -4.65 -18.55
CA ARG A 125 -13.27 -4.19 -19.50
C ARG A 125 -14.66 -4.44 -18.93
N ARG A 126 -14.92 -5.65 -18.44
CA ARG A 126 -16.19 -6.00 -17.80
C ARG A 126 -16.51 -5.10 -16.62
N LEU A 127 -15.52 -4.79 -15.79
CA LEU A 127 -15.71 -3.88 -14.65
C LEU A 127 -16.02 -2.46 -15.12
N PHE A 128 -15.28 -1.97 -16.12
CA PHE A 128 -15.41 -0.59 -16.62
C PHE A 128 -16.75 -0.32 -17.32
N SER A 129 -17.32 -1.32 -17.98
CA SER A 129 -18.61 -1.25 -18.67
C SER A 129 -19.79 -1.74 -17.85
N TYR A 130 -19.54 -2.22 -16.60
CA TYR A 130 -20.62 -2.77 -15.80
C TYR A 130 -21.60 -1.68 -15.34
N PRO A 131 -22.91 -1.85 -15.54
CA PRO A 131 -23.91 -0.92 -15.05
C PRO A 131 -23.92 -0.93 -13.52
N VAL A 132 -23.58 0.19 -12.91
CA VAL A 132 -23.49 0.33 -11.47
C VAL A 132 -24.61 1.23 -10.94
N GLU A 133 -25.02 1.01 -9.70
CA GLU A 133 -25.95 1.90 -9.01
C GLU A 133 -25.31 3.29 -8.80
N ASP A 134 -26.12 4.35 -8.75
CA ASP A 134 -25.68 5.76 -8.72
C ASP A 134 -24.61 6.04 -7.66
N TYR A 135 -24.75 5.45 -6.46
CA TYR A 135 -23.77 5.63 -5.39
C TYR A 135 -22.37 5.10 -5.75
N ALA A 136 -22.28 4.13 -6.65
CA ALA A 136 -21.02 3.50 -7.04
C ALA A 136 -20.36 4.16 -8.26
N VAL A 137 -21.10 4.96 -9.04
CA VAL A 137 -20.60 5.60 -10.27
C VAL A 137 -19.32 6.41 -10.00
N LYS A 138 -19.37 7.33 -9.03
CA LYS A 138 -18.19 8.13 -8.67
C LYS A 138 -17.01 7.26 -8.23
N HIS A 139 -17.26 6.19 -7.49
CA HIS A 139 -16.22 5.30 -7.01
C HIS A 139 -15.58 4.49 -8.13
N LEU A 140 -16.38 4.01 -9.09
CA LEU A 140 -15.86 3.34 -10.28
C LEU A 140 -15.07 4.30 -11.17
N ASP A 141 -15.55 5.53 -11.36
CA ASP A 141 -14.83 6.56 -12.13
C ASP A 141 -13.47 6.90 -11.46
N MET A 142 -13.42 6.99 -10.12
CA MET A 142 -12.15 7.18 -9.41
C MET A 142 -11.21 5.97 -9.57
N PHE A 143 -11.73 4.75 -9.61
CA PHE A 143 -10.94 3.56 -9.88
C PHE A 143 -10.39 3.58 -11.33
N LYS A 144 -11.19 3.99 -12.33
CA LYS A 144 -10.75 4.20 -13.71
C LYS A 144 -9.65 5.27 -13.76
N LEU A 145 -9.86 6.42 -13.11
CA LEU A 145 -8.88 7.49 -13.06
C LEU A 145 -7.55 7.02 -12.45
N MET A 146 -7.61 6.26 -11.34
CA MET A 146 -6.40 5.68 -10.75
C MET A 146 -5.66 4.77 -11.74
N PHE A 147 -6.37 3.98 -12.53
CA PHE A 147 -5.78 3.13 -13.56
C PHE A 147 -5.16 3.96 -14.69
N TYR A 148 -5.84 4.99 -15.19
CA TYR A 148 -5.35 5.89 -16.23
C TYR A 148 -4.11 6.69 -15.79
N LEU A 149 -3.97 6.90 -14.50
CA LEU A 149 -2.79 7.52 -13.87
C LEU A 149 -1.76 6.47 -13.41
N ILE A 150 -1.58 5.41 -14.19
CA ILE A 150 -0.54 4.36 -13.97
C ILE A 150 -0.67 3.72 -12.57
N GLY A 151 -1.88 3.55 -12.08
CA GLY A 151 -2.14 3.00 -10.75
C GLY A 151 -1.65 3.90 -9.62
N ILE A 152 -1.93 5.20 -9.69
CA ILE A 152 -1.69 6.15 -8.61
C ILE A 152 -2.30 5.63 -7.29
N ASN A 153 -1.60 5.79 -6.16
CA ASN A 153 -2.20 5.41 -4.88
C ASN A 153 -3.29 6.42 -4.48
N LEU A 154 -4.29 5.94 -3.77
CA LEU A 154 -5.42 6.78 -3.37
C LEU A 154 -5.02 8.00 -2.54
N VAL A 155 -4.02 7.88 -1.67
CA VAL A 155 -3.52 9.02 -0.89
C VAL A 155 -2.91 10.09 -1.80
N ASP A 156 -2.22 9.68 -2.85
CA ASP A 156 -1.59 10.60 -3.80
C ASP A 156 -2.66 11.26 -4.68
N LEU A 157 -3.65 10.48 -5.18
CA LEU A 157 -4.81 11.03 -5.91
C LEU A 157 -5.63 12.02 -5.05
N TYR A 158 -5.86 11.69 -3.78
CA TYR A 158 -6.59 12.55 -2.83
C TYR A 158 -5.93 13.91 -2.66
N ASN A 159 -4.59 13.96 -2.70
CA ASN A 159 -3.79 15.17 -2.48
C ASN A 159 -3.36 15.88 -3.78
N LEU A 160 -3.73 15.39 -4.97
CA LEU A 160 -3.41 16.10 -6.22
C LEU A 160 -4.05 17.47 -6.24
N THR A 161 -3.24 18.49 -6.53
CA THR A 161 -3.70 19.91 -6.47
C THR A 161 -3.96 20.51 -7.84
N GLY A 162 -3.24 20.12 -8.88
CA GLY A 162 -3.36 20.80 -10.15
C GLY A 162 -2.83 20.03 -11.36
N ILE A 163 -2.97 20.64 -12.51
CA ILE A 163 -2.45 20.19 -13.80
C ILE A 163 -1.40 21.22 -14.23
N THR A 164 -0.26 20.75 -14.69
CA THR A 164 0.82 21.57 -15.22
C THR A 164 0.44 22.15 -16.59
N SER A 165 1.16 23.19 -17.05
CA SER A 165 0.92 23.83 -18.35
C SER A 165 1.06 22.90 -19.55
N ASP A 166 1.88 21.84 -19.41
CA ASP A 166 2.07 20.78 -20.42
C ASP A 166 1.10 19.60 -20.27
N GLY A 167 0.02 19.75 -19.48
CA GLY A 167 -1.08 18.78 -19.38
C GLY A 167 -0.73 17.53 -18.57
N ARG A 168 0.08 17.68 -17.54
CA ARG A 168 0.49 16.59 -16.65
C ARG A 168 -0.02 16.78 -15.23
N VAL A 169 -0.05 15.70 -14.46
CA VAL A 169 -0.11 15.77 -13.01
C VAL A 169 1.25 15.44 -12.44
N GLU A 170 1.73 16.26 -11.54
CA GLU A 170 2.98 16.06 -10.83
C GLU A 170 2.74 15.97 -9.33
N TYR A 171 3.35 15.00 -8.68
CA TYR A 171 3.21 14.81 -7.24
C TYR A 171 4.39 14.05 -6.65
N TYR A 172 4.71 14.38 -5.41
CA TYR A 172 5.64 13.57 -4.62
C TYR A 172 4.88 12.43 -3.95
N ARG A 173 5.23 11.20 -4.29
CA ARG A 173 4.59 10.02 -3.73
C ARG A 173 4.71 10.00 -2.20
N ALA A 174 3.59 9.98 -1.49
CA ALA A 174 3.55 10.06 -0.02
C ALA A 174 4.39 9.00 0.70
N LYS A 175 4.55 7.80 0.11
CA LYS A 175 5.31 6.71 0.71
C LYS A 175 6.82 6.83 0.54
N THR A 176 7.30 7.38 -0.58
CA THR A 176 8.73 7.31 -0.97
C THR A 176 9.37 8.67 -1.20
N GLY A 177 8.59 9.74 -1.24
CA GLY A 177 9.07 11.09 -1.55
C GLY A 177 9.57 11.27 -3.00
N ARG A 178 9.36 10.30 -3.89
CA ARG A 178 9.75 10.41 -5.30
C ARG A 178 8.76 11.26 -6.07
N LEU A 179 9.27 12.09 -6.98
CA LEU A 179 8.48 12.84 -7.94
C LEU A 179 7.92 11.90 -9.01
N TYR A 180 6.62 12.02 -9.26
CA TYR A 180 5.92 11.41 -10.39
C TYR A 180 5.39 12.51 -11.28
N SER A 181 5.48 12.30 -12.59
CA SER A 181 4.91 13.15 -13.60
C SER A 181 4.19 12.24 -14.60
N VAL A 182 2.87 12.36 -14.67
CA VAL A 182 2.01 11.52 -15.52
C VAL A 182 1.23 12.41 -16.48
N LYS A 183 1.34 12.15 -17.79
CA LYS A 183 0.56 12.82 -18.80
C LYS A 183 -0.92 12.48 -18.64
N LEU A 184 -1.77 13.50 -18.73
CA LEU A 184 -3.20 13.32 -18.67
C LEU A 184 -3.75 12.99 -20.07
N GLU A 185 -4.20 11.77 -20.21
CA GLU A 185 -4.90 11.34 -21.40
C GLU A 185 -6.36 11.86 -21.42
N PRO A 186 -7.02 11.99 -22.59
CA PRO A 186 -8.37 12.54 -22.70
C PRO A 186 -9.39 11.90 -21.75
N GLU A 187 -9.32 10.58 -21.57
CA GLU A 187 -10.24 9.83 -20.71
C GLU A 187 -10.04 10.15 -19.23
N ALA A 188 -8.81 10.43 -18.82
CA ALA A 188 -8.52 10.91 -17.46
C ALA A 188 -9.04 12.34 -17.26
N MET A 189 -8.85 13.20 -18.26
CA MET A 189 -9.34 14.58 -18.23
C MET A 189 -10.87 14.68 -18.15
N GLU A 190 -11.59 13.78 -18.81
CA GLU A 190 -13.05 13.71 -18.74
C GLU A 190 -13.53 13.45 -17.31
N ILE A 191 -12.93 12.47 -16.63
CA ILE A 191 -13.26 12.15 -15.23
C ILE A 191 -12.89 13.32 -14.32
N ILE A 192 -11.73 13.93 -14.51
CA ILE A 192 -11.30 15.10 -13.71
C ILE A 192 -12.28 16.26 -13.87
N ARG A 193 -12.72 16.58 -15.10
CA ARG A 193 -13.71 17.64 -15.33
C ARG A 193 -15.05 17.34 -14.66
N LYS A 194 -15.52 16.09 -14.76
CA LYS A 194 -16.77 15.63 -14.14
C LYS A 194 -16.77 15.76 -12.62
N TYR A 195 -15.61 15.55 -11.98
CA TYR A 195 -15.48 15.53 -10.53
C TYR A 195 -14.47 16.57 -10.02
N ARG A 196 -14.40 17.73 -10.64
CA ARG A 196 -13.48 18.79 -10.22
C ARG A 196 -13.68 19.17 -8.77
N GLY A 197 -12.58 19.23 -8.03
CA GLY A 197 -12.59 19.64 -6.63
C GLY A 197 -12.38 21.13 -6.43
N SER A 198 -12.69 21.63 -5.25
CA SER A 198 -12.52 23.02 -4.86
C SER A 198 -11.08 23.34 -4.44
N LYS A 199 -10.44 22.45 -3.68
CA LYS A 199 -9.07 22.59 -3.18
C LYS A 199 -8.08 21.71 -3.93
N ASN A 200 -8.48 20.46 -4.18
CA ASN A 200 -7.67 19.47 -4.86
C ASN A 200 -8.24 19.20 -6.25
N LEU A 201 -7.49 18.50 -7.07
CA LEU A 201 -7.84 18.24 -8.46
C LEU A 201 -9.21 17.57 -8.61
N VAL A 202 -9.55 16.67 -7.69
CA VAL A 202 -10.83 15.95 -7.65
C VAL A 202 -11.57 16.15 -6.33
N SER A 203 -12.89 16.24 -6.40
CA SER A 203 -13.80 16.57 -5.27
C SER A 203 -13.93 15.50 -4.17
N ILE A 204 -13.06 14.50 -4.16
CA ILE A 204 -13.06 13.51 -3.07
C ILE A 204 -12.61 14.12 -1.73
N SER A 205 -11.70 15.07 -1.77
CA SER A 205 -11.24 15.81 -0.58
C SER A 205 -12.27 16.81 -0.04
N ASP A 206 -13.20 17.27 -0.88
CA ASP A 206 -14.27 18.17 -0.47
C ASP A 206 -15.34 17.45 0.36
N THR A 207 -15.52 16.15 0.11
CA THR A 207 -16.54 15.32 0.75
C THR A 207 -16.00 14.54 1.95
N TYR A 208 -14.75 14.10 1.88
CA TYR A 208 -14.15 13.21 2.89
C TYR A 208 -13.00 13.92 3.60
N GLY A 209 -13.07 14.05 4.91
CA GLY A 209 -12.06 14.77 5.71
C GLY A 209 -10.65 14.18 5.68
N ASN A 210 -10.50 12.93 5.24
CA ASN A 210 -9.19 12.31 5.01
C ASN A 210 -9.28 11.12 4.03
N HIS A 211 -8.13 10.80 3.43
CA HIS A 211 -8.03 9.72 2.44
C HIS A 211 -8.33 8.31 3.01
N HIS A 212 -8.15 8.06 4.30
CA HIS A 212 -8.47 6.76 4.92
C HIS A 212 -9.97 6.50 4.91
N ASN A 213 -10.77 7.51 5.25
CA ASN A 213 -12.23 7.41 5.21
C ASN A 213 -12.68 7.12 3.77
N TYR A 214 -12.19 7.89 2.81
CA TYR A 214 -12.53 7.64 1.41
C TYR A 214 -12.09 6.26 0.93
N ASN A 215 -10.89 5.79 1.34
CA ASN A 215 -10.41 4.45 0.99
C ASN A 215 -11.35 3.33 1.47
N GLN A 216 -11.96 3.48 2.64
CA GLN A 216 -12.95 2.52 3.12
C GLN A 216 -14.22 2.55 2.27
N HIS A 217 -14.72 3.74 1.94
CA HIS A 217 -15.93 3.91 1.13
C HIS A 217 -15.75 3.37 -0.29
N ILE A 218 -14.70 3.78 -1.00
CA ILE A 218 -14.45 3.33 -2.37
C ILE A 218 -14.23 1.81 -2.43
N ASN A 219 -13.46 1.23 -1.51
CA ASN A 219 -13.22 -0.21 -1.52
C ASN A 219 -14.51 -1.00 -1.24
N ARG A 220 -15.37 -0.54 -0.32
CA ARG A 220 -16.69 -1.16 -0.09
C ARG A 220 -17.59 -1.06 -1.32
N ALA A 221 -17.62 0.09 -1.99
CA ALA A 221 -18.39 0.26 -3.22
C ALA A 221 -17.89 -0.66 -4.34
N LEU A 222 -16.58 -0.71 -4.59
CA LEU A 222 -15.97 -1.59 -5.60
C LEU A 222 -16.26 -3.07 -5.34
N GLN A 223 -16.22 -3.51 -4.07
CA GLN A 223 -16.49 -4.89 -3.67
C GLN A 223 -17.97 -5.27 -3.77
N ARG A 224 -18.86 -4.31 -4.01
CA ARG A 224 -20.30 -4.53 -4.20
C ARG A 224 -20.74 -4.36 -5.66
N ILE A 225 -19.84 -4.06 -6.58
CA ILE A 225 -20.18 -4.02 -8.01
C ILE A 225 -20.45 -5.44 -8.50
N GLY A 226 -21.67 -5.69 -8.93
CA GLY A 226 -22.09 -7.01 -9.40
C GLY A 226 -23.60 -7.13 -9.58
N GLU A 227 -24.09 -8.35 -9.78
CA GLU A 227 -25.50 -8.64 -9.95
C GLU A 227 -26.29 -8.35 -8.66
N VAL A 228 -27.31 -7.52 -8.76
CA VAL A 228 -28.19 -7.18 -7.63
C VAL A 228 -29.49 -7.98 -7.76
N LYS A 229 -29.80 -8.77 -6.75
CA LYS A 229 -31.10 -9.46 -6.62
C LYS A 229 -31.85 -8.89 -5.42
N VAL A 230 -33.09 -8.53 -5.63
CA VAL A 230 -33.96 -8.06 -4.54
C VAL A 230 -34.80 -9.25 -4.09
N ASP A 231 -34.76 -9.59 -2.81
CA ASP A 231 -35.57 -10.65 -2.25
C ASP A 231 -37.03 -10.20 -2.03
N ARG A 232 -37.90 -11.14 -1.61
CA ARG A 232 -39.37 -10.87 -1.38
C ARG A 232 -39.60 -9.80 -0.30
N ARG A 233 -38.61 -9.48 0.52
CA ARG A 233 -38.66 -8.47 1.60
C ARG A 233 -38.06 -7.13 1.16
N GLY A 234 -37.70 -6.98 -0.10
CA GLY A 234 -37.06 -5.76 -0.61
C GLY A 234 -35.57 -5.63 -0.27
N VAL A 235 -34.94 -6.68 0.30
CA VAL A 235 -33.51 -6.65 0.65
C VAL A 235 -32.68 -6.92 -0.59
N LYS A 236 -31.72 -6.01 -0.86
CA LYS A 236 -30.77 -6.15 -1.97
C LYS A 236 -29.66 -7.13 -1.61
N ASN A 237 -29.59 -8.23 -2.30
CA ASN A 237 -28.49 -9.20 -2.25
C ASN A 237 -27.59 -8.99 -3.47
N VAL A 238 -26.31 -8.70 -3.22
CA VAL A 238 -25.35 -8.43 -4.29
C VAL A 238 -24.42 -9.64 -4.45
N LYS A 239 -24.31 -10.14 -5.68
CA LYS A 239 -23.29 -11.11 -6.10
C LYS A 239 -22.15 -10.35 -6.76
N PRO A 240 -21.05 -10.03 -6.04
CA PRO A 240 -19.99 -9.19 -6.57
C PRO A 240 -19.26 -9.83 -7.75
N LEU A 241 -18.85 -9.00 -8.74
CA LEU A 241 -17.91 -9.44 -9.78
C LEU A 241 -16.57 -9.82 -9.21
N PHE A 242 -16.05 -8.99 -8.30
CA PHE A 242 -14.72 -9.14 -7.70
C PHE A 242 -14.78 -8.81 -6.19
N PRO A 243 -15.13 -9.77 -5.32
CA PRO A 243 -15.41 -9.52 -3.90
C PRO A 243 -14.20 -9.04 -3.08
N LYS A 244 -12.99 -9.18 -3.63
CA LYS A 244 -11.74 -8.72 -2.97
C LYS A 244 -11.11 -7.51 -3.66
N LEU A 245 -11.83 -6.87 -4.60
CA LEU A 245 -11.31 -5.72 -5.34
C LEU A 245 -11.04 -4.54 -4.40
N THR A 246 -9.89 -3.91 -4.58
CA THR A 246 -9.52 -2.68 -3.90
C THR A 246 -8.82 -1.72 -4.85
N THR A 247 -8.74 -0.46 -4.49
CA THR A 247 -8.02 0.57 -5.25
C THR A 247 -6.58 0.17 -5.57
N TYR A 248 -5.94 -0.63 -4.72
CA TYR A 248 -4.56 -1.09 -4.92
C TYR A 248 -4.38 -2.03 -6.12
N TRP A 249 -5.47 -2.65 -6.61
CA TRP A 249 -5.42 -3.52 -7.77
C TRP A 249 -5.14 -2.74 -9.07
N THR A 250 -5.48 -1.46 -9.16
CA THR A 250 -5.21 -0.64 -10.34
C THR A 250 -3.75 -0.69 -10.76
N ARG A 251 -2.84 -0.54 -9.79
CA ARG A 251 -1.41 -0.53 -10.02
C ARG A 251 -0.85 -1.87 -10.46
N HIS A 252 -1.30 -2.96 -9.82
CA HIS A 252 -0.91 -4.31 -10.23
C HIS A 252 -1.48 -4.67 -11.60
N THR A 253 -2.72 -4.28 -11.87
CA THR A 253 -3.38 -4.50 -13.15
C THR A 253 -2.65 -3.77 -14.26
N TRP A 254 -2.34 -2.49 -14.10
CA TRP A 254 -1.60 -1.71 -15.08
C TRP A 254 -0.24 -2.37 -15.37
N ALA A 255 0.53 -2.71 -14.36
CA ALA A 255 1.84 -3.35 -14.51
C ALA A 255 1.76 -4.72 -15.21
N THR A 256 0.73 -5.53 -14.89
CA THR A 256 0.55 -6.85 -15.50
C THR A 256 0.16 -6.73 -16.98
N ILE A 257 -0.71 -5.79 -17.32
CA ILE A 257 -1.12 -5.53 -18.69
C ILE A 257 0.06 -4.95 -19.49
N ALA A 258 0.80 -3.99 -18.94
CA ALA A 258 2.00 -3.43 -19.56
C ALA A 258 3.03 -4.54 -19.90
N ALA A 259 3.26 -5.46 -18.98
CA ALA A 259 4.14 -6.60 -19.22
C ALA A 259 3.61 -7.55 -20.31
N SER A 260 2.29 -7.74 -20.43
CA SER A 260 1.68 -8.56 -21.49
C SER A 260 1.69 -7.90 -22.86
N LEU A 261 1.98 -6.60 -22.93
CA LEU A 261 2.15 -5.82 -24.15
C LEU A 261 3.62 -5.65 -24.55
N ASP A 262 4.51 -6.44 -23.95
CA ASP A 262 5.95 -6.44 -24.16
C ASP A 262 6.61 -5.07 -23.90
N ILE A 263 6.01 -4.27 -22.99
CA ILE A 263 6.63 -3.03 -22.52
C ILE A 263 7.86 -3.38 -21.69
N PRO A 264 9.04 -2.80 -21.97
CA PRO A 264 10.28 -3.09 -21.26
C PRO A 264 10.15 -2.95 -19.76
N LYS A 265 10.79 -3.87 -19.02
CA LYS A 265 10.77 -3.87 -17.54
C LYS A 265 11.23 -2.54 -16.94
N GLU A 266 12.21 -1.90 -17.54
CA GLU A 266 12.76 -0.61 -17.13
C GLU A 266 11.70 0.49 -17.25
N THR A 267 10.93 0.49 -18.36
CA THR A 267 9.82 1.42 -18.57
C THR A 267 8.72 1.20 -17.53
N ILE A 268 8.34 -0.06 -17.28
CA ILE A 268 7.37 -0.41 -16.24
C ILE A 268 7.88 0.01 -14.85
N ALA A 269 9.16 -0.24 -14.55
CA ALA A 269 9.76 0.14 -13.27
C ALA A 269 9.78 1.66 -13.10
N ALA A 270 10.15 2.43 -14.14
CA ALA A 270 10.13 3.88 -14.14
C ALA A 270 8.70 4.42 -13.93
N ALA A 271 7.73 3.91 -14.70
CA ALA A 271 6.32 4.27 -14.57
C ALA A 271 5.76 4.02 -13.17
N LEU A 272 6.21 2.94 -12.53
CA LEU A 272 5.84 2.60 -11.15
C LEU A 272 6.76 3.24 -10.09
N GLY A 273 7.78 4.01 -10.49
CA GLY A 273 8.77 4.58 -9.60
C GLY A 273 9.53 3.54 -8.78
N HIS A 274 9.76 2.36 -9.34
CA HIS A 274 10.59 1.33 -8.76
C HIS A 274 12.05 1.44 -9.23
N GLY A 275 12.38 2.45 -10.05
CA GLY A 275 13.71 2.71 -10.55
C GLY A 275 14.66 3.23 -9.48
N GLY A 276 15.86 2.71 -9.46
CA GLY A 276 17.11 3.32 -9.05
C GLY A 276 17.34 3.63 -7.59
N ASN A 277 18.01 2.70 -6.94
CA ASN A 277 18.94 3.02 -5.85
C ASN A 277 20.41 2.77 -6.27
N THR A 278 20.67 2.62 -7.57
CA THR A 278 22.03 2.47 -8.07
C THR A 278 22.57 3.82 -8.53
N VAL A 279 23.88 4.02 -8.40
CA VAL A 279 24.57 5.23 -8.89
C VAL A 279 24.27 5.48 -10.37
N THR A 280 24.11 4.42 -11.15
CA THR A 280 23.76 4.45 -12.57
C THR A 280 22.40 5.10 -12.84
N ASP A 281 21.41 4.91 -11.95
CA ASP A 281 20.06 5.48 -12.13
C ASP A 281 20.00 7.00 -11.93
N ILE A 282 21.01 7.57 -11.27
CA ILE A 282 21.18 9.04 -11.12
C ILE A 282 21.59 9.67 -12.45
N TYR A 283 22.30 8.93 -13.30
CA TYR A 283 22.78 9.41 -14.60
C TYR A 283 21.85 9.10 -15.77
N ILE A 284 20.84 8.22 -15.59
CA ILE A 284 19.85 7.92 -16.62
C ILE A 284 18.65 8.80 -16.40
N ASP A 285 18.58 9.93 -17.09
CA ASP A 285 17.35 10.69 -17.23
C ASP A 285 16.36 9.84 -18.07
N PHE A 286 15.49 9.12 -17.37
CA PHE A 286 14.54 8.22 -18.03
C PHE A 286 13.56 9.04 -18.87
N ASP A 287 13.56 8.84 -20.17
CA ASP A 287 12.69 9.54 -21.11
C ASP A 287 11.21 9.39 -20.73
N ARG A 288 10.61 10.46 -20.22
CA ARG A 288 9.20 10.52 -19.81
C ARG A 288 8.26 10.11 -20.97
N ARG A 289 8.66 10.34 -22.23
CA ARG A 289 7.88 9.94 -23.41
C ARG A 289 7.66 8.44 -23.47
N LYS A 290 8.65 7.63 -23.11
CA LYS A 290 8.51 6.17 -23.04
C LYS A 290 7.44 5.72 -22.05
N VAL A 291 7.33 6.41 -20.92
CA VAL A 291 6.27 6.15 -19.93
C VAL A 291 4.90 6.57 -20.48
N ASP A 292 4.83 7.73 -21.12
CA ASP A 292 3.59 8.24 -21.73
C ASP A 292 3.08 7.32 -22.84
N GLU A 293 3.97 6.89 -23.75
CA GLU A 293 3.67 5.93 -24.82
C GLU A 293 3.21 4.57 -24.24
N ALA A 294 3.91 4.09 -23.22
CA ALA A 294 3.53 2.85 -22.51
C ALA A 294 2.14 2.97 -21.88
N ASN A 295 1.85 4.09 -21.23
CA ASN A 295 0.54 4.31 -20.64
C ASN A 295 -0.56 4.38 -21.71
N ARG A 296 -0.32 5.11 -22.80
CA ARG A 296 -1.27 5.20 -23.92
C ARG A 296 -1.52 3.81 -24.51
N LYS A 297 -0.47 3.02 -24.77
CA LYS A 297 -0.60 1.65 -25.30
C LYS A 297 -1.42 0.75 -24.38
N VAL A 298 -1.21 0.81 -23.07
CA VAL A 298 -2.01 0.06 -22.08
C VAL A 298 -3.48 0.51 -22.12
N MET A 299 -3.73 1.82 -22.17
CA MET A 299 -5.09 2.35 -22.22
C MET A 299 -5.79 1.98 -23.54
N ASP A 300 -5.12 2.11 -24.68
CA ASP A 300 -5.65 1.75 -25.99
C ASP A 300 -6.03 0.27 -26.05
N TRP A 301 -5.18 -0.60 -25.50
CA TRP A 301 -5.49 -2.02 -25.43
C TRP A 301 -6.71 -2.31 -24.56
N VAL A 302 -6.81 -1.68 -23.38
CA VAL A 302 -7.93 -1.90 -22.48
C VAL A 302 -9.23 -1.31 -22.99
N LEU A 303 -9.22 -0.08 -23.50
CA LEU A 303 -10.43 0.66 -23.82
C LEU A 303 -10.93 0.38 -25.24
N TYR A 304 -10.01 0.21 -26.20
CA TYR A 304 -10.34 0.17 -27.62
C TYR A 304 -9.92 -1.12 -28.31
N GLY A 305 -9.23 -2.03 -27.62
CA GLY A 305 -8.74 -3.27 -28.22
C GLY A 305 -7.60 -3.08 -29.20
N LYS A 306 -6.96 -1.91 -29.20
CA LYS A 306 -5.81 -1.62 -30.07
C LYS A 306 -4.53 -2.06 -29.39
N ARG A 307 -3.80 -2.99 -30.01
CA ARG A 307 -2.56 -3.58 -29.47
C ARG A 307 -1.32 -2.88 -30.01
#